data_b0f83b97eb4d46bdf98534bfc1d694c8
#
_entry.id   b0f83b97eb4d46bdf98534bfc1d694c8
#
_cell.length_a   1.000
_cell.length_b   1.000
_cell.length_c   1.000
_cell.angle_alpha   90.00
_cell.angle_beta   90.00
_cell.angle_gamma   90.00
#
_symmetry.space_group_name_H-M   'P 1'
#
loop_
_entity.id
_entity.type
_entity.pdbx_description
1 polymer ?
#
loop_
_entity_poly.entity_id
_entity_poly.type
_entity_poly.pdbx_seq_one_letter_code
_entity_poly.pdbx_strand_id
1 'polypeptide(L)'
;EFPSYTESQKPTNLGTGATIYNSDTEKLETWNGSEWMVIGGGSEPDGSSADKAATSAAAILAINSSAADGVYWINLPSVGPKQIYCAMNSNHLGGGGWMLAWKCTRGSTFGYNSNYWTTSNVYNETNGANLNDGDHKNHAYNHYVAQSIAAVFPDLNNGGQSSVPYN
;
A
#
# COMPACT_ATOMS: atom_id res chain seq x y z
N GLU A 1 10.64 -19.12 -30.63
CA GLU A 1 9.32 -19.32 -29.98
C GLU A 1 9.53 -20.15 -28.72
N PHE A 2 8.95 -19.75 -27.60
CA PHE A 2 9.04 -20.53 -26.37
C PHE A 2 8.01 -21.66 -26.39
N PRO A 3 8.35 -22.86 -25.87
CA PRO A 3 7.36 -23.91 -25.73
C PRO A 3 6.23 -23.45 -24.80
N SER A 4 4.99 -23.76 -25.18
CA SER A 4 3.79 -23.37 -24.45
C SER A 4 3.21 -24.56 -23.69
N TYR A 5 2.87 -24.35 -22.42
CA TYR A 5 2.26 -25.36 -21.54
C TYR A 5 1.15 -24.72 -20.70
N THR A 6 0.14 -25.51 -20.38
CA THR A 6 -0.80 -25.20 -19.31
C THR A 6 -0.16 -25.49 -17.96
N GLU A 7 -0.75 -24.99 -16.87
CA GLU A 7 -0.25 -25.23 -15.50
C GLU A 7 -0.07 -26.72 -15.20
N SER A 8 -1.03 -27.56 -15.64
CA SER A 8 -1.01 -29.01 -15.42
C SER A 8 -0.02 -29.78 -16.31
N GLN A 9 0.48 -29.17 -17.37
CA GLN A 9 1.38 -29.80 -18.35
C GLN A 9 2.85 -29.40 -18.18
N LYS A 10 3.15 -28.53 -17.25
CA LYS A 10 4.51 -28.05 -16.99
C LYS A 10 5.46 -29.21 -16.68
N PRO A 11 6.57 -29.33 -17.39
CA PRO A 11 7.57 -30.35 -17.08
C PRO A 11 8.32 -30.03 -15.78
N THR A 12 8.65 -31.07 -15.01
CA THR A 12 9.32 -30.95 -13.70
C THR A 12 10.80 -31.35 -13.70
N ASN A 13 11.31 -31.88 -14.83
CA ASN A 13 12.68 -32.39 -14.95
C ASN A 13 13.49 -31.63 -16.01
N LEU A 14 13.58 -30.31 -15.86
CA LEU A 14 14.34 -29.47 -16.77
C LEU A 14 15.61 -28.93 -16.09
N GLY A 15 16.60 -28.58 -16.91
CA GLY A 15 17.75 -27.81 -16.41
C GLY A 15 17.34 -26.42 -15.94
N THR A 16 18.00 -25.93 -14.88
CA THR A 16 17.82 -24.55 -14.39
C THR A 16 18.00 -23.57 -15.53
N GLY A 17 17.08 -22.60 -15.65
CA GLY A 17 17.06 -21.61 -16.72
C GLY A 17 16.20 -22.01 -17.92
N ALA A 18 15.61 -23.20 -17.96
CA ALA A 18 14.62 -23.54 -18.97
C ALA A 18 13.43 -22.57 -18.90
N THR A 19 12.98 -22.09 -20.06
CA THR A 19 11.95 -21.05 -20.16
C THR A 19 10.77 -21.56 -20.99
N ILE A 20 9.56 -21.31 -20.51
CA ILE A 20 8.28 -21.66 -21.15
C ILE A 20 7.33 -20.47 -21.20
N TYR A 21 6.33 -20.56 -22.04
CA TYR A 21 5.13 -19.72 -21.98
C TYR A 21 4.01 -20.53 -21.29
N ASN A 22 3.49 -20.01 -20.18
CA ASN A 22 2.35 -20.58 -19.50
C ASN A 22 1.06 -20.03 -20.11
N SER A 23 0.29 -20.87 -20.79
CA SER A 23 -0.92 -20.46 -21.51
C SER A 23 -2.12 -20.17 -20.59
N ASP A 24 -2.11 -20.66 -19.34
CA ASP A 24 -3.19 -20.39 -18.39
C ASP A 24 -3.02 -19.04 -17.71
N THR A 25 -1.77 -18.61 -17.49
CA THR A 25 -1.44 -17.33 -16.85
C THR A 25 -1.01 -16.25 -17.84
N GLU A 26 -0.81 -16.64 -19.11
CA GLU A 26 -0.30 -15.78 -20.19
C GLU A 26 1.06 -15.13 -19.88
N LYS A 27 1.94 -15.85 -19.15
CA LYS A 27 3.25 -15.36 -18.69
C LYS A 27 4.39 -16.26 -19.15
N LEU A 28 5.56 -15.65 -19.33
CA LEU A 28 6.80 -16.40 -19.47
C LEU A 28 7.29 -16.83 -18.10
N GLU A 29 7.73 -18.07 -17.99
CA GLU A 29 8.25 -18.64 -16.74
C GLU A 29 9.60 -19.31 -16.98
N THR A 30 10.47 -19.30 -15.96
CA THR A 30 11.76 -19.99 -15.95
C THR A 30 11.85 -20.96 -14.79
N TRP A 31 12.47 -22.12 -15.04
CA TRP A 31 12.73 -23.14 -14.01
C TRP A 31 13.96 -22.75 -13.17
N ASN A 32 13.81 -22.61 -11.85
CA ASN A 32 14.93 -22.29 -10.96
C ASN A 32 15.67 -23.55 -10.41
N GLY A 33 15.24 -24.73 -10.81
CA GLY A 33 15.73 -25.99 -10.30
C GLY A 33 14.77 -26.70 -9.34
N SER A 34 13.76 -25.99 -8.84
CA SER A 34 12.75 -26.52 -7.89
C SER A 34 11.32 -26.17 -8.30
N GLU A 35 11.11 -24.98 -8.87
CA GLU A 35 9.80 -24.46 -9.23
C GLU A 35 9.87 -23.54 -10.45
N TRP A 36 8.73 -23.29 -11.09
CA TRP A 36 8.56 -22.35 -12.16
C TRP A 36 8.36 -20.93 -11.61
N MET A 37 9.22 -20.01 -12.02
CA MET A 37 9.18 -18.60 -11.65
C MET A 37 8.79 -17.75 -12.84
N VAL A 38 7.87 -16.82 -12.67
CA VAL A 38 7.45 -15.89 -13.73
C VAL A 38 8.61 -14.95 -14.09
N ILE A 39 8.98 -14.89 -15.38
CA ILE A 39 9.99 -13.96 -15.87
C ILE A 39 9.37 -12.56 -15.97
N GLY A 40 10.02 -11.59 -15.34
CA GLY A 40 9.50 -10.22 -15.29
C GLY A 40 8.26 -10.06 -14.41
N GLY A 41 7.79 -11.16 -13.81
CA GLY A 41 6.88 -11.13 -12.70
C GLY A 41 7.64 -10.79 -11.44
N GLY A 42 8.05 -9.56 -11.30
CA GLY A 42 8.25 -9.02 -9.97
C GLY A 42 6.97 -9.35 -9.20
N SER A 43 7.12 -9.94 -8.02
CA SER A 43 6.00 -10.19 -7.13
C SER A 43 5.09 -8.97 -7.15
N GLU A 44 3.80 -9.18 -7.46
CA GLU A 44 2.84 -8.07 -7.57
C GLU A 44 3.02 -7.10 -6.41
N PRO A 45 3.01 -5.79 -6.65
CA PRO A 45 3.25 -4.78 -5.60
C PRO A 45 2.07 -4.71 -4.64
N ASP A 46 1.87 -5.80 -3.88
CA ASP A 46 0.77 -6.01 -2.95
C ASP A 46 0.94 -5.29 -1.60
N GLY A 47 2.07 -4.61 -1.40
CA GLY A 47 2.39 -3.89 -0.18
C GLY A 47 2.79 -4.77 1.00
N SER A 48 3.01 -6.07 0.81
CA SER A 48 3.35 -7.01 1.91
C SER A 48 4.79 -6.87 2.41
N SER A 49 5.69 -6.36 1.58
CA SER A 49 7.10 -6.12 1.92
C SER A 49 7.65 -4.89 1.20
N ALA A 50 8.83 -4.43 1.59
CA ALA A 50 9.49 -3.30 0.94
C ALA A 50 9.76 -3.55 -0.55
N ASP A 51 10.12 -4.79 -0.91
CA ASP A 51 10.37 -5.20 -2.30
C ASP A 51 9.08 -5.29 -3.13
N LYS A 52 7.93 -5.42 -2.45
CA LYS A 52 6.59 -5.46 -3.02
C LYS A 52 5.79 -4.20 -2.71
N ALA A 53 6.47 -3.10 -2.42
CA ALA A 53 5.81 -1.86 -2.08
C ALA A 53 4.94 -1.36 -3.23
N ALA A 54 3.66 -1.14 -2.95
CA ALA A 54 2.69 -0.63 -3.90
C ALA A 54 2.79 0.89 -4.06
N THR A 55 2.29 1.42 -5.14
CA THR A 55 2.28 2.88 -5.37
C THR A 55 1.22 3.61 -4.53
N SER A 56 0.19 2.90 -4.07
CA SER A 56 -0.89 3.43 -3.23
C SER A 56 -1.72 2.31 -2.61
N ALA A 57 -2.55 2.65 -1.63
CA ALA A 57 -3.56 1.74 -1.09
C ALA A 57 -4.59 1.30 -2.17
N ALA A 58 -4.97 2.20 -3.07
CA ALA A 58 -5.85 1.87 -4.19
C ALA A 58 -5.22 0.87 -5.16
N ALA A 59 -3.89 0.94 -5.38
CA ALA A 59 -3.18 -0.05 -6.20
C ALA A 59 -3.19 -1.44 -5.55
N ILE A 60 -3.09 -1.53 -4.22
CA ILE A 60 -3.22 -2.80 -3.49
C ILE A 60 -4.62 -3.38 -3.69
N LEU A 61 -5.67 -2.56 -3.56
CA LEU A 61 -7.05 -3.00 -3.78
C LEU A 61 -7.33 -3.44 -5.21
N ALA A 62 -6.62 -2.90 -6.20
CA ALA A 62 -6.74 -3.33 -7.59
C ALA A 62 -6.19 -4.76 -7.79
N ILE A 63 -5.18 -5.15 -7.00
CA ILE A 63 -4.59 -6.50 -7.01
C ILE A 63 -5.41 -7.45 -6.12
N ASN A 64 -5.80 -6.99 -4.93
CA ASN A 64 -6.56 -7.75 -3.95
C ASN A 64 -7.72 -6.91 -3.40
N SER A 65 -8.89 -7.05 -4.00
CA SER A 65 -10.11 -6.32 -3.59
C SER A 65 -10.62 -6.66 -2.18
N SER A 66 -10.07 -7.73 -1.58
CA SER A 66 -10.39 -8.18 -0.21
C SER A 66 -9.31 -7.78 0.81
N ALA A 67 -8.35 -6.93 0.43
CA ALA A 67 -7.32 -6.45 1.35
C ALA A 67 -7.97 -5.78 2.57
N ALA A 68 -7.51 -6.12 3.78
CA ALA A 68 -8.03 -5.59 5.03
C ALA A 68 -7.33 -4.28 5.40
N ASP A 69 -7.96 -3.50 6.28
CA ASP A 69 -7.30 -2.35 6.91
C ASP A 69 -6.03 -2.78 7.63
N GLY A 70 -4.96 -2.01 7.49
CA GLY A 70 -3.68 -2.36 8.09
C GLY A 70 -2.51 -1.56 7.56
N VAL A 71 -1.31 -1.95 8.01
CA VAL A 71 -0.06 -1.32 7.58
C VAL A 71 0.49 -2.05 6.35
N TYR A 72 0.74 -1.28 5.29
CA TYR A 72 1.29 -1.76 4.04
C TYR A 72 2.54 -0.99 3.65
N TRP A 73 3.38 -1.62 2.85
CA TRP A 73 4.52 -0.94 2.24
C TRP A 73 4.06 -0.16 1.00
N ILE A 74 4.27 1.15 1.06
CA ILE A 74 3.96 2.08 -0.03
C ILE A 74 5.25 2.70 -0.55
N ASN A 75 5.47 2.63 -1.84
CA ASN A 75 6.61 3.25 -2.51
C ASN A 75 6.31 4.73 -2.80
N LEU A 76 6.74 5.60 -1.91
CA LEU A 76 6.52 7.03 -2.02
C LEU A 76 7.54 7.68 -2.97
N PRO A 77 7.14 8.64 -3.82
CA PRO A 77 8.06 9.41 -4.64
C PRO A 77 9.17 10.05 -3.79
N SER A 78 10.40 9.95 -4.25
CA SER A 78 11.62 10.54 -3.67
C SER A 78 12.08 10.00 -2.31
N VAL A 79 11.31 9.14 -1.64
CA VAL A 79 11.67 8.53 -0.34
C VAL A 79 11.68 7.00 -0.35
N GLY A 80 11.08 6.39 -1.38
CA GLY A 80 11.03 4.94 -1.52
C GLY A 80 10.00 4.27 -0.60
N PRO A 81 10.15 2.94 -0.35
CA PRO A 81 9.20 2.16 0.42
C PRO A 81 9.09 2.63 1.88
N LYS A 82 7.85 2.87 2.34
CA LYS A 82 7.50 3.22 3.72
C LYS A 82 6.28 2.43 4.18
N GLN A 83 6.26 2.10 5.45
CA GLN A 83 5.08 1.51 6.07
C GLN A 83 4.05 2.59 6.37
N ILE A 84 2.85 2.42 5.82
CA ILE A 84 1.75 3.39 5.96
C ILE A 84 0.48 2.62 6.29
N TYR A 85 -0.27 3.09 7.28
CA TYR A 85 -1.59 2.55 7.54
C TYR A 85 -2.53 2.89 6.39
N CYS A 86 -3.23 1.87 5.89
CA CYS A 86 -4.18 1.97 4.79
C CYS A 86 -5.57 1.52 5.28
N ALA A 87 -6.58 2.35 5.04
CA ALA A 87 -7.97 2.01 5.24
C ALA A 87 -8.53 1.46 3.92
N MET A 88 -8.67 0.13 3.87
CA MET A 88 -9.03 -0.59 2.65
C MET A 88 -10.54 -0.72 2.46
N ASN A 89 -11.29 -0.74 3.57
CA ASN A 89 -12.75 -0.98 3.59
C ASN A 89 -13.51 0.10 4.38
N SER A 90 -13.17 1.36 4.19
CA SER A 90 -13.82 2.43 4.95
C SER A 90 -15.18 2.80 4.37
N ASN A 91 -16.25 2.30 4.97
CA ASN A 91 -17.63 2.73 4.64
C ASN A 91 -17.87 4.22 4.93
N HIS A 92 -17.09 4.80 5.84
CA HIS A 92 -17.22 6.21 6.26
C HIS A 92 -16.54 7.19 5.29
N LEU A 93 -15.64 6.71 4.45
CA LEU A 93 -14.84 7.53 3.53
C LEU A 93 -15.29 7.37 2.06
N GLY A 94 -16.46 6.78 1.83
CA GLY A 94 -16.97 6.59 0.46
C GLY A 94 -16.26 5.47 -0.30
N GLY A 95 -15.64 4.52 0.40
CA GLY A 95 -14.89 3.40 -0.16
C GLY A 95 -13.51 3.23 0.50
N GLY A 96 -12.75 2.25 0.02
CA GLY A 96 -11.40 1.96 0.51
C GLY A 96 -10.30 2.64 -0.31
N GLY A 97 -9.05 2.29 0.05
CA GLY A 97 -7.88 2.76 -0.68
C GLY A 97 -7.28 4.06 -0.13
N TRP A 98 -7.60 4.41 1.10
CA TRP A 98 -7.08 5.59 1.79
C TRP A 98 -5.78 5.29 2.52
N MET A 99 -4.88 6.25 2.51
CA MET A 99 -3.60 6.19 3.21
C MET A 99 -3.56 7.24 4.32
N LEU A 100 -3.15 6.83 5.52
CA LEU A 100 -2.94 7.76 6.61
C LEU A 100 -1.74 8.66 6.30
N ALA A 101 -1.94 9.95 6.30
CA ALA A 101 -0.86 10.93 6.16
C ALA A 101 -0.47 11.57 7.50
N TRP A 102 -1.46 11.81 8.35
CA TRP A 102 -1.27 12.52 9.60
C TRP A 102 -2.44 12.26 10.55
N LYS A 103 -2.17 12.26 11.84
CA LYS A 103 -3.15 12.31 12.94
C LYS A 103 -2.80 13.44 13.87
N CYS A 104 -3.78 14.16 14.36
CA CYS A 104 -3.57 15.12 15.41
C CYS A 104 -4.59 14.95 16.53
N THR A 105 -4.11 14.94 17.75
CA THR A 105 -4.92 14.86 18.95
C THR A 105 -4.96 16.22 19.64
N ARG A 106 -5.63 16.28 20.78
CA ARG A 106 -5.74 17.51 21.59
C ARG A 106 -4.40 17.84 22.23
N GLY A 107 -3.50 18.41 21.49
CA GLY A 107 -2.17 18.77 21.96
C GLY A 107 -1.61 19.97 21.22
N SER A 108 -0.38 20.30 21.52
CA SER A 108 0.33 21.45 20.94
C SER A 108 1.24 21.09 19.77
N THR A 109 1.47 19.81 19.48
CA THR A 109 2.40 19.35 18.44
C THR A 109 2.06 19.95 17.07
N PHE A 110 0.79 19.87 16.69
CA PHE A 110 0.27 20.40 15.44
C PHE A 110 -0.53 21.69 15.64
N GLY A 111 -0.06 22.56 16.55
CA GLY A 111 -0.62 23.91 16.70
C GLY A 111 -0.44 24.75 15.45
N TYR A 112 -1.13 25.89 15.38
CA TYR A 112 -1.16 26.77 14.19
C TYR A 112 0.23 27.12 13.65
N ASN A 113 1.20 27.38 14.53
CA ASN A 113 2.58 27.75 14.15
C ASN A 113 3.53 26.56 14.08
N SER A 114 3.03 25.33 14.07
CA SER A 114 3.88 24.15 14.01
C SER A 114 4.63 24.08 12.68
N ASN A 115 5.94 23.88 12.73
CA ASN A 115 6.77 23.70 11.55
C ASN A 115 6.51 22.37 10.83
N TYR A 116 5.80 21.43 11.45
CA TYR A 116 5.38 20.19 10.79
C TYR A 116 4.44 20.42 9.61
N TRP A 117 3.71 21.54 9.57
CA TRP A 117 2.85 21.89 8.45
C TRP A 117 3.61 22.23 7.17
N THR A 118 4.81 22.80 7.32
CA THR A 118 5.58 23.40 6.22
C THR A 118 6.89 22.67 5.91
N THR A 119 7.25 21.66 6.69
CA THR A 119 8.48 20.89 6.50
C THR A 119 8.20 19.44 6.15
N SER A 120 9.19 18.75 5.58
CA SER A 120 9.14 17.30 5.34
C SER A 120 9.42 16.45 6.58
N ASN A 121 9.58 17.08 7.76
CA ASN A 121 9.80 16.36 9.00
C ASN A 121 8.62 15.45 9.31
N VAL A 122 8.92 14.23 9.69
CA VAL A 122 7.95 13.26 10.21
C VAL A 122 7.87 13.34 11.72
N TYR A 123 6.79 12.85 12.31
CA TYR A 123 6.59 12.84 13.75
C TYR A 123 5.98 11.53 14.20
N ASN A 124 6.60 10.91 15.21
CA ASN A 124 6.10 9.72 15.90
C ASN A 124 5.61 8.64 14.92
N GLU A 125 6.48 8.22 14.00
CA GLU A 125 6.12 7.27 12.93
C GLU A 125 5.60 5.94 13.47
N THR A 126 6.03 5.52 14.67
CA THR A 126 5.57 4.29 15.33
C THR A 126 4.08 4.34 15.70
N ASN A 127 3.50 5.52 15.88
CA ASN A 127 2.07 5.70 16.15
C ASN A 127 1.20 5.70 14.87
N GLY A 128 1.79 5.47 13.72
CA GLY A 128 1.13 5.42 12.42
C GLY A 128 0.52 4.07 12.06
N ALA A 129 0.56 3.08 12.95
CA ALA A 129 0.11 1.73 12.65
C ALA A 129 -1.43 1.53 12.74
N ASN A 130 -2.16 2.54 13.21
CA ASN A 130 -3.61 2.49 13.41
C ASN A 130 -4.20 3.91 13.46
N LEU A 131 -5.52 3.99 13.64
CA LEU A 131 -6.26 5.25 13.76
C LEU A 131 -6.53 5.69 15.22
N ASN A 132 -5.93 5.03 16.21
CA ASN A 132 -6.09 5.40 17.62
C ASN A 132 -5.49 6.79 17.90
N ASP A 133 -5.90 7.40 19.01
CA ASP A 133 -5.39 8.68 19.45
C ASP A 133 -3.86 8.71 19.52
N GLY A 134 -3.31 9.86 19.20
CA GLY A 134 -1.88 10.14 19.21
C GLY A 134 -1.43 10.93 17.99
N ASP A 135 -0.61 11.92 18.23
CA ASP A 135 -0.04 12.74 17.17
C ASP A 135 0.90 11.91 16.30
N HIS A 136 0.75 12.04 15.00
CA HIS A 136 1.56 11.34 14.00
C HIS A 136 1.59 12.12 12.68
N LYS A 137 2.72 12.12 12.03
CA LYS A 137 2.89 12.58 10.64
C LYS A 137 3.91 11.70 9.96
N ASN A 138 3.57 11.12 8.82
CA ASN A 138 4.47 10.29 8.04
C ASN A 138 4.88 10.96 6.72
N HIS A 139 5.71 10.25 5.96
CA HIS A 139 6.23 10.73 4.69
C HIS A 139 5.15 10.95 3.61
N ALA A 140 4.00 10.28 3.68
CA ALA A 140 2.92 10.46 2.69
C ALA A 140 2.40 11.91 2.69
N TYR A 141 2.41 12.58 3.82
CA TYR A 141 1.98 13.98 3.92
C TYR A 141 2.71 14.91 2.93
N ASN A 142 4.01 14.71 2.74
CA ASN A 142 4.83 15.61 1.90
C ASN A 142 5.22 15.00 0.54
N HIS A 143 5.13 13.69 0.37
CA HIS A 143 5.69 12.99 -0.78
C HIS A 143 4.66 12.23 -1.62
N TYR A 144 3.39 12.25 -1.23
CA TYR A 144 2.32 11.65 -2.02
C TYR A 144 1.42 12.74 -2.63
N VAL A 145 1.23 12.68 -3.94
CA VAL A 145 0.29 13.56 -4.63
C VAL A 145 -1.09 12.92 -4.59
N ALA A 146 -1.90 13.38 -3.65
CA ALA A 146 -3.26 12.87 -3.47
C ALA A 146 -4.22 13.48 -4.49
N GLN A 147 -5.14 12.67 -5.01
CA GLN A 147 -6.28 13.15 -5.82
C GLN A 147 -7.42 13.65 -4.92
N SER A 148 -7.54 13.07 -3.72
CA SER A 148 -8.56 13.43 -2.74
C SER A 148 -7.99 13.37 -1.34
N ILE A 149 -8.50 14.21 -0.45
CA ILE A 149 -8.16 14.25 0.97
C ILE A 149 -9.44 14.02 1.77
N ALA A 150 -9.37 13.18 2.79
CA ALA A 150 -10.44 13.00 3.75
C ALA A 150 -9.96 13.34 5.15
N ALA A 151 -10.74 14.11 5.88
CA ALA A 151 -10.55 14.37 7.29
C ALA A 151 -11.60 13.61 8.11
N VAL A 152 -11.16 12.88 9.12
CA VAL A 152 -12.03 12.12 10.02
C VAL A 152 -11.94 12.72 11.42
N PHE A 153 -13.07 13.04 12.00
CA PHE A 153 -13.20 13.66 13.31
C PHE A 153 -14.00 12.72 14.24
N PRO A 154 -13.35 11.77 14.89
CA PRO A 154 -14.06 10.75 15.68
C PRO A 154 -14.91 11.30 16.81
N ASP A 155 -14.52 12.46 17.36
CA ASP A 155 -15.17 13.07 18.53
C ASP A 155 -16.42 13.88 18.21
N LEU A 156 -16.73 14.15 16.93
CA LEU A 156 -17.82 15.08 16.58
C LEU A 156 -19.21 14.46 16.63
N ASN A 157 -19.34 13.15 16.72
CA ASN A 157 -20.62 12.45 16.65
C ASN A 157 -20.83 11.43 17.79
N ASN A 158 -20.56 11.77 19.05
CA ASN A 158 -20.76 10.85 20.18
C ASN A 158 -20.19 9.44 19.94
N GLY A 159 -19.02 9.33 19.35
CA GLY A 159 -18.38 8.06 19.01
C GLY A 159 -18.62 7.59 17.56
N GLY A 160 -19.37 8.33 16.76
CA GLY A 160 -19.46 8.12 15.32
C GLY A 160 -18.35 8.86 14.57
N GLN A 161 -17.73 8.19 13.61
CA GLN A 161 -16.75 8.84 12.73
C GLN A 161 -17.51 9.75 11.73
N SER A 162 -17.19 11.03 11.73
CA SER A 162 -17.61 11.95 10.66
C SER A 162 -16.46 12.15 9.69
N SER A 163 -16.68 11.91 8.42
CA SER A 163 -15.72 12.14 7.36
C SER A 163 -16.23 13.19 6.39
N VAL A 164 -15.38 14.12 6.01
CA VAL A 164 -15.66 15.07 4.93
C VAL A 164 -14.61 14.84 3.84
N PRO A 165 -14.93 14.12 2.76
CA PRO A 165 -14.05 14.05 1.61
C PRO A 165 -14.00 15.41 0.92
N TYR A 166 -12.80 15.87 0.63
CA TYR A 166 -12.52 17.02 -0.25
C TYR A 166 -11.99 16.47 -1.58
N ASN A 167 -12.72 16.78 -2.65
CA ASN A 167 -12.29 16.54 -4.03
C ASN A 167 -11.70 17.79 -4.63
#